data_fc81396465285d2680ece4abaf90b05b
#
_entry.id   fc81396465285d2680ece4abaf90b05b
#
_cell.length_a   1.000
_cell.length_b   1.000
_cell.length_c   1.000
_cell.angle_alpha   90.00
_cell.angle_beta   90.00
_cell.angle_gamma   90.00
#
_symmetry.space_group_name_H-M   'P 1'
#
loop_
_entity.id
_entity.type
_entity.pdbx_description
1 polymer ?
#
loop_
_entity_poly.entity_id
_entity_poly.type
_entity_poly.pdbx_seq_one_letter_code
_entity_poly.pdbx_strand_id
1 'polypeptide(L)'
;MNRKKRTVVNATVGIFYKIVCMVFPFLIRTIIIKILGDEYAGLNSLFTSIISALSLAELGVGNAVVYCMYEPIVKKQNDKLCSLLNHIKKMYNIIGAIVLFVGILITPFLKYLIKGDYPADVNLYILFFMYLFNLVFGYFFYGYTCLLYTSPSPRDRTR
;
A
#
# COMPACT_ATOMS: atom_id res chain seq x y z
N MET A 1 -27.99 -19.56 4.27
CA MET A 1 -27.98 -18.30 3.48
C MET A 1 -27.48 -18.62 2.09
N ASN A 2 -28.32 -18.43 1.05
CA ASN A 2 -28.03 -18.84 -0.34
C ASN A 2 -26.75 -18.18 -0.88
N ARG A 3 -25.89 -18.96 -1.60
CA ARG A 3 -24.66 -18.48 -2.25
C ARG A 3 -24.89 -17.17 -3.04
N LYS A 4 -25.97 -17.09 -3.80
CA LYS A 4 -26.36 -15.89 -4.57
C LYS A 4 -26.53 -14.63 -3.68
N LYS A 5 -27.16 -14.76 -2.51
CA LYS A 5 -27.37 -13.64 -1.59
C LYS A 5 -26.05 -13.11 -1.01
N ARG A 6 -25.08 -13.98 -0.70
CA ARG A 6 -23.74 -13.58 -0.24
C ARG A 6 -22.95 -12.86 -1.32
N THR A 7 -23.02 -13.33 -2.57
CA THR A 7 -22.35 -12.70 -3.70
C THR A 7 -22.88 -11.29 -3.96
N VAL A 8 -24.20 -11.12 -3.94
CA VAL A 8 -24.84 -9.81 -4.13
C VAL A 8 -24.45 -8.85 -3.00
N VAL A 9 -24.50 -9.29 -1.74
CA VAL A 9 -24.10 -8.45 -0.60
C VAL A 9 -22.63 -8.03 -0.72
N ASN A 10 -21.74 -8.96 -1.02
CA ASN A 10 -20.30 -8.65 -1.17
C ASN A 10 -20.06 -7.69 -2.34
N ALA A 11 -20.76 -7.84 -3.46
CA ALA A 11 -20.67 -6.93 -4.60
C ALA A 11 -21.17 -5.52 -4.24
N THR A 12 -22.32 -5.42 -3.55
CA THR A 12 -22.88 -4.13 -3.12
C THR A 12 -21.94 -3.42 -2.14
N VAL A 13 -21.41 -4.14 -1.15
CA VAL A 13 -20.42 -3.57 -0.22
C VAL A 13 -19.15 -3.14 -0.93
N GLY A 14 -18.68 -3.93 -1.90
CA GLY A 14 -17.52 -3.60 -2.72
C GLY A 14 -17.71 -2.34 -3.56
N ILE A 15 -18.89 -2.16 -4.17
CA ILE A 15 -19.25 -0.96 -4.92
C ILE A 15 -19.32 0.25 -3.99
N PHE A 16 -19.99 0.13 -2.85
CA PHE A 16 -20.07 1.20 -1.86
C PHE A 16 -18.68 1.63 -1.37
N TYR A 17 -17.83 0.67 -1.05
CA TYR A 17 -16.42 0.93 -0.67
C TYR A 17 -15.67 1.69 -1.77
N LYS A 18 -15.81 1.30 -3.03
CA LYS A 18 -15.18 1.99 -4.16
C LYS A 18 -15.65 3.44 -4.32
N ILE A 19 -16.95 3.69 -4.14
CA ILE A 19 -17.52 5.05 -4.18
C ILE A 19 -16.91 5.90 -3.04
N VAL A 20 -16.85 5.37 -1.83
CA VAL A 20 -16.26 6.06 -0.69
C VAL A 20 -14.78 6.36 -0.96
N CYS A 21 -14.00 5.39 -1.44
CA CYS A 21 -12.60 5.57 -1.80
C CYS A 21 -12.36 6.58 -2.93
N MET A 22 -13.36 6.86 -3.76
CA MET A 22 -13.27 7.88 -4.82
C MET A 22 -13.64 9.28 -4.30
N VAL A 23 -14.68 9.36 -3.47
CA VAL A 23 -15.21 10.64 -2.96
C VAL A 23 -14.29 11.24 -1.88
N PHE A 24 -13.76 10.42 -0.97
CA PHE A 24 -12.93 10.90 0.15
C PHE A 24 -11.67 11.67 -0.29
N PRO A 25 -10.85 11.18 -1.21
CA PRO A 25 -9.67 11.93 -1.70
C PRO A 25 -10.05 13.26 -2.35
N PHE A 26 -11.19 13.31 -3.05
CA PHE A 26 -11.69 14.54 -3.65
C PHE A 26 -12.07 15.58 -2.58
N LEU A 27 -12.79 15.16 -1.53
CA LEU A 27 -13.15 16.04 -0.41
C LEU A 27 -11.90 16.54 0.32
N ILE A 28 -10.95 15.65 0.63
CA ILE A 28 -9.70 16.00 1.30
C ILE A 28 -8.93 17.03 0.46
N ARG A 29 -8.80 16.82 -0.85
CA ARG A 29 -8.11 17.75 -1.74
C ARG A 29 -8.80 19.13 -1.75
N THR A 30 -10.12 19.16 -1.79
CA THR A 30 -10.90 20.41 -1.77
C THR A 30 -10.70 21.16 -0.45
N ILE A 31 -10.66 20.46 0.67
CA ILE A 31 -10.42 21.03 1.99
C ILE A 31 -8.99 21.60 2.08
N ILE A 32 -8.00 20.86 1.62
CA ILE A 32 -6.59 21.29 1.60
C ILE A 32 -6.47 22.61 0.82
N ILE A 33 -7.03 22.68 -0.40
CA ILE A 33 -6.97 23.88 -1.24
C ILE A 33 -7.64 25.06 -0.54
N LYS A 34 -8.80 24.86 0.08
CA LYS A 34 -9.55 25.96 0.73
C LYS A 34 -8.90 26.47 2.01
N ILE A 35 -8.26 25.62 2.78
CA ILE A 35 -7.73 25.96 4.12
C ILE A 35 -6.24 26.29 4.04
N LEU A 36 -5.46 25.50 3.32
CA LEU A 36 -4.00 25.62 3.26
C LEU A 36 -3.50 26.36 2.02
N GLY A 37 -4.30 26.38 0.94
CA GLY A 37 -3.91 27.00 -0.32
C GLY A 37 -3.40 26.00 -1.37
N ASP A 38 -3.21 26.51 -2.59
CA ASP A 38 -2.81 25.71 -3.75
C ASP A 38 -1.40 25.14 -3.63
N GLU A 39 -0.51 25.83 -2.90
CA GLU A 39 0.89 25.42 -2.70
C GLU A 39 0.98 24.07 -1.98
N TYR A 40 0.21 23.89 -0.92
CA TYR A 40 0.16 22.61 -0.19
C TYR A 40 -0.48 21.48 -1.00
N ALA A 41 -1.50 21.81 -1.80
CA ALA A 41 -2.11 20.84 -2.70
C ALA A 41 -1.13 20.41 -3.80
N GLY A 42 -0.30 21.33 -4.29
CA GLY A 42 0.78 21.05 -5.22
C GLY A 42 1.84 20.12 -4.65
N LEU A 43 2.33 20.39 -3.44
CA LEU A 43 3.28 19.53 -2.72
C LEU A 43 2.73 18.14 -2.49
N ASN A 44 1.49 18.02 -2.01
CA ASN A 44 0.84 16.72 -1.81
C ASN A 44 0.73 15.92 -3.11
N SER A 45 0.38 16.58 -4.22
CA SER A 45 0.29 15.94 -5.53
C SER A 45 1.66 15.46 -6.03
N LEU A 46 2.71 16.26 -5.84
CA LEU A 46 4.06 15.90 -6.21
C LEU A 46 4.57 14.69 -5.41
N PHE A 47 4.43 14.72 -4.09
CA PHE A 47 4.86 13.61 -3.24
C PHE A 47 4.07 12.33 -3.54
N THR A 48 2.77 12.43 -3.73
CA THR A 48 1.94 11.29 -4.13
C THR A 48 2.38 10.71 -5.47
N SER A 49 2.78 11.55 -6.42
CA SER A 49 3.28 11.10 -7.72
C SER A 49 4.63 10.38 -7.60
N ILE A 50 5.56 10.91 -6.80
CA ILE A 50 6.85 10.25 -6.53
C ILE A 50 6.64 8.90 -5.84
N ILE A 51 5.80 8.87 -4.81
CA ILE A 51 5.47 7.63 -4.07
C ILE A 51 4.80 6.61 -4.99
N SER A 52 3.89 7.05 -5.86
CA SER A 52 3.27 6.17 -6.85
C SER A 52 4.28 5.60 -7.85
N ALA A 53 5.25 6.42 -8.30
CA ALA A 53 6.33 5.94 -9.15
C ALA A 53 7.22 4.92 -8.42
N LEU A 54 7.54 5.14 -7.15
CA LEU A 54 8.29 4.18 -6.33
C LEU A 54 7.52 2.87 -6.11
N SER A 55 6.20 2.94 -5.96
CA SER A 55 5.34 1.76 -5.79
C SER A 55 5.22 0.90 -7.07
N LEU A 56 5.62 1.42 -8.24
CA LEU A 56 5.72 0.62 -9.47
C LEU A 56 6.71 -0.54 -9.34
N ALA A 57 7.69 -0.45 -8.44
CA ALA A 57 8.61 -1.56 -8.13
C ALA A 57 7.89 -2.83 -7.62
N GLU A 58 6.67 -2.68 -7.11
CA GLU A 58 5.81 -3.77 -6.64
C GLU A 58 4.90 -4.36 -7.72
N LEU A 59 4.82 -3.74 -8.91
CA LEU A 59 3.88 -4.12 -9.97
C LEU A 59 4.00 -5.60 -10.33
N GLY A 60 2.92 -6.31 -10.08
CA GLY A 60 2.79 -7.73 -10.39
C GLY A 60 3.22 -8.70 -9.28
N VAL A 61 4.04 -8.27 -8.33
CA VAL A 61 4.52 -9.13 -7.24
C VAL A 61 3.36 -9.62 -6.37
N GLY A 62 2.44 -8.72 -5.98
CA GLY A 62 1.27 -9.07 -5.18
C GLY A 62 0.38 -10.10 -5.87
N ASN A 63 0.11 -9.93 -7.16
CA ASN A 63 -0.70 -10.87 -7.94
C ASN A 63 0.01 -12.23 -8.10
N ALA A 64 1.31 -12.24 -8.36
CA ALA A 64 2.10 -13.46 -8.46
C ALA A 64 2.10 -14.24 -7.16
N VAL A 65 2.24 -13.54 -6.02
CA VAL A 65 2.17 -14.14 -4.68
C VAL A 65 0.83 -14.83 -4.44
N VAL A 66 -0.28 -14.13 -4.71
CA VAL A 66 -1.62 -14.69 -4.57
C VAL A 66 -1.77 -15.94 -5.43
N TYR A 67 -1.29 -15.91 -6.68
CA TYR A 67 -1.34 -17.06 -7.58
C TYR A 67 -0.55 -18.27 -7.04
N CYS A 68 0.67 -18.05 -6.56
CA CYS A 68 1.51 -19.11 -6.00
C CYS A 68 0.92 -19.72 -4.71
N MET A 69 0.11 -18.98 -3.97
CA MET A 69 -0.52 -19.45 -2.74
C MET A 69 -1.73 -20.36 -2.99
N TYR A 70 -2.38 -20.28 -4.16
CA TYR A 70 -3.58 -21.07 -4.44
C TYR A 70 -3.34 -22.59 -4.33
N GLU A 71 -2.28 -23.10 -4.91
CA GLU A 71 -1.99 -24.53 -4.95
C GLU A 71 -1.71 -25.12 -3.54
N PRO A 72 -0.82 -24.54 -2.73
CA PRO A 72 -0.57 -25.04 -1.36
C PRO A 72 -1.80 -24.96 -0.45
N ILE A 73 -2.64 -23.93 -0.62
CA ILE A 73 -3.88 -23.77 0.17
C ILE A 73 -4.87 -24.88 -0.17
N VAL A 74 -5.10 -25.15 -1.46
CA VAL A 74 -6.04 -26.19 -1.91
C VAL A 74 -5.58 -27.58 -1.50
N LYS A 75 -4.26 -27.84 -1.58
CA LYS A 75 -3.66 -29.13 -1.21
C LYS A 75 -3.37 -29.29 0.29
N LYS A 76 -3.73 -28.29 1.13
CA LYS A 76 -3.47 -28.26 2.60
C LYS A 76 -2.00 -28.58 2.97
N GLN A 77 -1.05 -28.14 2.13
CA GLN A 77 0.38 -28.37 2.36
C GLN A 77 0.96 -27.22 3.21
N ASN A 78 0.77 -27.32 4.52
CA ASN A 78 1.16 -26.27 5.47
C ASN A 78 2.65 -25.96 5.42
N ASP A 79 3.53 -26.95 5.25
CA ASP A 79 4.99 -26.75 5.22
C ASP A 79 5.43 -25.94 4.00
N LYS A 80 4.86 -26.23 2.83
CA LYS A 80 5.13 -25.44 1.61
C LYS A 80 4.56 -24.02 1.73
N LEU A 81 3.40 -23.88 2.36
CA LEU A 81 2.78 -22.59 2.60
C LEU A 81 3.65 -21.72 3.51
N CYS A 82 4.16 -22.27 4.61
CA CYS A 82 5.07 -21.57 5.52
C CYS A 82 6.38 -21.16 4.84
N SER A 83 6.97 -22.04 4.04
CA SER A 83 8.18 -21.75 3.27
C SER A 83 7.93 -20.62 2.26
N LEU A 84 6.81 -20.68 1.53
CA LEU A 84 6.42 -19.63 0.56
C LEU A 84 6.22 -18.28 1.24
N LEU A 85 5.53 -18.24 2.38
CA LEU A 85 5.32 -17.01 3.15
C LEU A 85 6.62 -16.39 3.62
N ASN A 86 7.59 -17.19 4.03
CA ASN A 86 8.89 -16.71 4.45
C ASN A 86 9.68 -16.10 3.27
N HIS A 87 9.55 -16.70 2.07
CA HIS A 87 10.12 -16.15 0.84
C HIS A 87 9.47 -14.81 0.46
N ILE A 88 8.15 -14.73 0.54
CA ILE A 88 7.39 -13.51 0.27
C ILE A 88 7.81 -12.39 1.21
N LYS A 89 7.90 -12.69 2.52
CA LYS A 89 8.37 -11.72 3.52
C LYS A 89 9.77 -11.19 3.20
N LYS A 90 10.72 -12.06 2.83
CA LYS A 90 12.07 -11.63 2.42
C LYS A 90 12.02 -10.74 1.20
N MET A 91 11.21 -11.08 0.20
CA MET A 91 11.06 -10.32 -1.03
C MET A 91 10.49 -8.92 -0.77
N TYR A 92 9.43 -8.81 0.04
CA TYR A 92 8.88 -7.50 0.41
C TYR A 92 9.83 -6.65 1.24
N ASN A 93 10.63 -7.27 2.12
CA ASN A 93 11.67 -6.55 2.85
C ASN A 93 12.76 -6.00 1.91
N ILE A 94 13.16 -6.77 0.88
CA ILE A 94 14.13 -6.31 -0.12
C ILE A 94 13.54 -5.17 -0.94
N ILE A 95 12.30 -5.29 -1.40
CA ILE A 95 11.60 -4.22 -2.14
C ILE A 95 11.51 -2.96 -1.27
N GLY A 96 11.11 -3.10 0.00
CA GLY A 96 11.03 -1.98 0.94
C GLY A 96 12.39 -1.30 1.15
N ALA A 97 13.48 -2.07 1.25
CA ALA A 97 14.84 -1.53 1.37
C ALA A 97 15.28 -0.79 0.10
N ILE A 98 14.99 -1.33 -1.10
CA ILE A 98 15.29 -0.67 -2.38
C ILE A 98 14.50 0.63 -2.50
N VAL A 99 13.21 0.61 -2.20
CA VAL A 99 12.34 1.80 -2.25
C VAL A 99 12.81 2.87 -1.29
N LEU A 100 13.22 2.48 -0.08
CA LEU A 100 13.79 3.40 0.91
C LEU A 100 15.10 4.02 0.39
N PHE A 101 16.00 3.21 -0.16
CA PHE A 101 17.27 3.68 -0.70
C PHE A 101 17.07 4.67 -1.86
N VAL A 102 16.21 4.33 -2.82
CA VAL A 102 15.87 5.21 -3.95
C VAL A 102 15.17 6.48 -3.47
N GLY A 103 14.26 6.39 -2.49
CA GLY A 103 13.60 7.54 -1.87
C GLY A 103 14.60 8.51 -1.23
N ILE A 104 15.61 7.99 -0.53
CA ILE A 104 16.69 8.80 0.05
C ILE A 104 17.51 9.49 -1.05
N LEU A 105 17.81 8.78 -2.16
CA LEU A 105 18.52 9.36 -3.30
C LEU A 105 17.73 10.48 -3.99
N ILE A 106 16.41 10.40 -4.01
CA ILE A 106 15.53 11.44 -4.59
C ILE A 106 15.46 12.67 -3.69
N THR A 107 15.68 12.53 -2.39
CA THR A 107 15.55 13.63 -1.41
C THR A 107 16.30 14.91 -1.80
N PRO A 108 17.60 14.89 -2.21
CA PRO A 108 18.30 16.11 -2.63
C PRO A 108 17.74 16.74 -3.92
N PHE A 109 17.08 15.93 -4.78
CA PHE A 109 16.49 16.41 -6.03
C PHE A 109 15.13 17.09 -5.83
N LEU A 110 14.49 16.96 -4.66
CA LEU A 110 13.19 17.54 -4.36
C LEU A 110 13.15 19.05 -4.63
N LYS A 111 14.22 19.79 -4.29
CA LYS A 111 14.32 21.22 -4.56
C LYS A 111 14.29 21.56 -6.04
N TYR A 112 14.81 20.69 -6.91
CA TYR A 112 14.80 20.89 -8.36
C TYR A 112 13.43 20.53 -8.99
N LEU A 113 12.69 19.63 -8.36
CA LEU A 113 11.35 19.24 -8.83
C LEU A 113 10.30 20.30 -8.54
N ILE A 114 10.49 21.08 -7.48
CA ILE A 114 9.56 22.14 -7.08
C ILE A 114 9.94 23.42 -7.82
N LYS A 115 9.24 23.69 -8.93
CA LYS A 115 9.34 24.95 -9.71
C LYS A 115 8.33 25.97 -9.17
N GLY A 116 8.51 26.49 -7.97
CA GLY A 116 7.60 27.49 -7.41
C GLY A 116 7.88 27.76 -5.95
N ASP A 117 7.20 28.75 -5.41
CA ASP A 117 7.23 29.03 -3.98
C ASP A 117 6.53 27.87 -3.25
N TYR A 118 7.22 27.30 -2.30
CA TYR A 118 6.64 26.35 -1.36
C TYR A 118 6.48 27.03 0.01
N PRO A 119 5.50 26.62 0.83
CA PRO A 119 5.26 27.26 2.11
C PRO A 119 6.53 27.23 2.97
N ALA A 120 6.98 28.42 3.39
CA ALA A 120 8.19 28.56 4.21
C ALA A 120 8.07 27.92 5.59
N ASP A 121 6.83 27.67 6.03
CA ASP A 121 6.52 27.10 7.32
C ASP A 121 6.73 25.59 7.43
N VAL A 122 6.90 24.90 6.27
CA VAL A 122 6.99 23.44 6.23
C VAL A 122 8.37 22.98 5.79
N ASN A 123 8.95 22.11 6.60
CA ASN A 123 10.19 21.44 6.21
C ASN A 123 9.88 20.36 5.17
N LEU A 124 10.18 20.65 3.90
CA LEU A 124 9.96 19.81 2.73
C LEU A 124 10.49 18.38 2.91
N TYR A 125 11.68 18.26 3.52
CA TYR A 125 12.35 16.98 3.73
C TYR A 125 11.60 16.12 4.75
N ILE A 126 11.17 16.72 5.87
CA ILE A 126 10.41 15.99 6.90
C ILE A 126 9.10 15.48 6.32
N LEU A 127 8.39 16.33 5.56
CA LEU A 127 7.14 15.94 4.95
C LEU A 127 7.33 14.78 3.95
N PHE A 128 8.34 14.86 3.09
CA PHE A 128 8.65 13.78 2.15
C PHE A 128 9.01 12.47 2.87
N PHE A 129 9.81 12.55 3.95
CA PHE A 129 10.14 11.37 4.76
C PHE A 129 8.92 10.73 5.40
N MET A 130 7.94 11.50 5.83
CA MET A 130 6.67 10.95 6.35
C MET A 130 5.93 10.14 5.28
N TYR A 131 5.87 10.63 4.04
CA TYR A 131 5.27 9.91 2.92
C TYR A 131 6.06 8.64 2.58
N LEU A 132 7.38 8.76 2.49
CA LEU A 132 8.27 7.63 2.21
C LEU A 132 8.18 6.56 3.30
N PHE A 133 8.17 6.97 4.57
CA PHE A 133 8.03 6.07 5.71
C PHE A 133 6.70 5.31 5.67
N ASN A 134 5.62 5.99 5.35
CA ASN A 134 4.30 5.37 5.21
C ASN A 134 4.33 4.24 4.16
N LEU A 135 4.93 4.48 2.99
CA LEU A 135 5.08 3.48 1.93
C LEU A 135 5.93 2.29 2.39
N VAL A 136 7.12 2.56 2.92
CA VAL A 136 8.09 1.53 3.36
C VAL A 136 7.51 0.71 4.51
N PHE A 137 6.83 1.35 5.44
CA PHE A 137 6.15 0.69 6.55
C PHE A 137 5.09 -0.31 6.04
N GLY A 138 4.34 0.08 4.99
CA GLY A 138 3.42 -0.82 4.30
C GLY A 138 4.10 -2.11 3.82
N TYR A 139 5.27 -2.02 3.20
CA TYR A 139 6.01 -3.19 2.73
C TYR A 139 6.48 -4.11 3.86
N PHE A 140 6.98 -3.55 4.95
CA PHE A 140 7.38 -4.36 6.10
C PHE A 140 6.20 -5.09 6.74
N PHE A 141 5.03 -4.45 6.81
CA PHE A 141 3.82 -5.05 7.39
C PHE A 141 3.09 -6.00 6.45
N TYR A 142 3.25 -5.86 5.14
CA TYR A 142 2.57 -6.72 4.16
C TYR A 142 2.93 -8.21 4.34
N GLY A 143 4.19 -8.50 4.67
CA GLY A 143 4.64 -9.84 5.00
C GLY A 143 3.95 -10.46 6.23
N TYR A 144 3.52 -9.64 7.19
CA TYR A 144 2.77 -10.11 8.36
C TYR A 144 1.27 -10.31 8.07
N THR A 145 0.70 -9.53 7.18
CA THR A 145 -0.72 -9.67 6.78
C THR A 145 -0.95 -11.00 6.05
N CYS A 146 0.00 -11.44 5.25
CA CYS A 146 -0.05 -12.77 4.63
C CYS A 146 -0.05 -13.91 5.66
N LEU A 147 0.69 -13.77 6.76
CA LEU A 147 0.71 -14.76 7.86
C LEU A 147 -0.64 -14.87 8.58
N LEU A 148 -1.34 -13.76 8.76
CA LEU A 148 -2.68 -13.76 9.38
C LEU A 148 -3.73 -14.46 8.50
N TYR A 149 -3.57 -14.40 7.17
CA TYR A 149 -4.50 -15.06 6.23
C TYR A 149 -4.35 -16.58 6.20
N THR A 150 -3.18 -17.10 6.61
CA THR A 150 -2.86 -18.54 6.60
C THR A 150 -2.91 -19.19 7.98
N SER A 151 -3.17 -18.42 9.04
CA SER A 151 -3.40 -18.98 10.36
C SER A 151 -4.66 -19.88 10.31
N PRO A 152 -4.53 -21.19 10.56
CA PRO A 152 -5.67 -22.09 10.55
C PRO A 152 -6.70 -21.56 11.54
N SER A 153 -7.94 -21.41 11.05
CA SER A 153 -9.06 -21.01 11.91
C SER A 153 -9.12 -21.93 13.14
N PRO A 154 -9.40 -21.43 14.34
CA PRO A 154 -9.56 -22.24 15.54
C PRO A 154 -10.53 -23.43 15.36
N ARG A 155 -11.41 -23.37 14.36
CA ARG A 155 -12.35 -24.44 13.99
C ARG A 155 -11.70 -25.64 13.27
N ASP A 156 -10.51 -25.48 12.68
CA ASP A 156 -9.81 -26.58 12.00
C ASP A 156 -8.95 -27.44 12.97
N ARG A 157 -8.74 -26.97 14.21
CA ARG A 157 -8.04 -27.72 15.26
C ARG A 157 -8.89 -28.78 15.96
N THR A 158 -10.18 -28.79 15.71
CA THR A 158 -11.15 -29.69 16.41
C THR A 158 -11.79 -30.72 15.47
N ARG A 159 -11.15 -31.01 14.31
CA ARG A 159 -11.55 -32.16 13.48
C ARG A 159 -10.40 -33.09 13.22
#